data_6336050564d1ba2a1635109a58324a8a
#
_entry.id   6336050564d1ba2a1635109a58324a8a
#
_cell.length_a   1.000
_cell.length_b   1.000
_cell.length_c   1.000
_cell.angle_alpha   90.00
_cell.angle_beta   90.00
_cell.angle_gamma   90.00
#
_symmetry.space_group_name_H-M   'P 1'
#
loop_
_entity.id
_entity.type
_entity.pdbx_description
1 polymer ?
#
loop_
_entity_poly.entity_id
_entity_poly.type
_entity_poly.pdbx_seq_one_letter_code
_entity_poly.pdbx_strand_id
1 'polypeptide(L)'
;METEFSAHSALTSWNKDKKLRIAYIEEPPFYWTNENHLVTGADIELAEAVLRAIGVQSIEYQLTTFEELLPGVQAGRWDMNVPIFVTPERAMNVAFSVPVWSLGDGFLVHQGNPKALTSYEAVVMRGDARIGLIPGQVQFDAAKSAGVGDNQIVIFNNQPEAAAALLAGKIDAFAATAVGNHATAAANPELEAVPFKNSKDAKSPVGAFSFNKNNHALLQAVNAQLREYLGSADHRTRMAKYGITQTEIDSVLTGKEPK
;
A
#
# COMPACT_ATOMS: atom_id res chain seq x y z
N MET A 1 13.78 16.81 -35.21
CA MET A 1 13.36 17.88 -34.27
C MET A 1 12.30 17.28 -33.39
N GLU A 2 12.77 16.47 -32.43
CA GLU A 2 11.91 15.82 -31.46
C GLU A 2 11.62 16.80 -30.32
N THR A 3 10.36 17.13 -30.17
CA THR A 3 9.89 17.99 -29.09
C THR A 3 9.99 17.21 -27.76
N GLU A 4 10.95 17.57 -26.93
CA GLU A 4 10.95 17.27 -25.51
C GLU A 4 9.65 17.86 -24.92
N PHE A 5 8.66 17.01 -24.75
CA PHE A 5 7.50 17.34 -23.93
C PHE A 5 7.98 17.29 -22.46
N SER A 6 8.46 18.42 -21.99
CA SER A 6 8.81 18.61 -20.60
C SER A 6 7.59 18.28 -19.73
N ALA A 7 7.78 17.44 -18.69
CA ALA A 7 6.77 17.16 -17.66
C ALA A 7 6.15 18.46 -17.07
N HIS A 8 6.90 19.54 -17.14
CA HIS A 8 6.49 20.90 -16.75
C HIS A 8 5.36 21.47 -17.64
N SER A 9 5.28 21.08 -18.92
CA SER A 9 4.22 21.59 -19.82
C SER A 9 2.90 20.86 -19.66
N ALA A 10 2.89 19.61 -19.22
CA ALA A 10 1.68 18.83 -18.97
C ALA A 10 0.88 19.35 -17.76
N LEU A 11 1.56 19.97 -16.78
CA LEU A 11 0.92 20.59 -15.63
C LEU A 11 0.39 22.01 -15.88
N THR A 12 0.70 22.64 -17.03
CA THR A 12 0.20 23.99 -17.35
C THR A 12 -1.32 24.01 -17.59
N SER A 13 -1.94 22.86 -17.85
CA SER A 13 -3.41 22.71 -17.86
C SER A 13 -3.99 22.37 -16.49
N TRP A 14 -3.16 21.90 -15.55
CA TRP A 14 -3.55 21.69 -14.16
C TRP A 14 -3.37 23.00 -13.42
N ASN A 15 -4.49 23.60 -13.04
CA ASN A 15 -4.53 24.92 -12.42
C ASN A 15 -3.61 24.94 -11.18
N LYS A 16 -2.49 25.67 -11.24
CA LYS A 16 -1.45 25.78 -10.21
C LYS A 16 -2.01 26.23 -8.83
N ASP A 17 -3.20 26.81 -8.82
CA ASP A 17 -3.89 27.30 -7.62
C ASP A 17 -4.75 26.21 -6.94
N LYS A 18 -4.90 25.02 -7.54
CA LYS A 18 -5.62 23.90 -6.93
C LYS A 18 -4.70 23.10 -6.03
N LYS A 19 -5.19 22.85 -4.80
CA LYS A 19 -4.59 21.84 -3.92
C LYS A 19 -4.77 20.48 -4.55
N LEU A 20 -3.71 19.67 -4.59
CA LEU A 20 -3.82 18.26 -4.96
C LEU A 20 -4.28 17.47 -3.73
N ARG A 21 -5.34 16.68 -3.91
CA ARG A 21 -5.94 15.90 -2.84
C ARG A 21 -5.52 14.44 -2.97
N ILE A 22 -4.95 13.89 -1.88
CA ILE A 22 -4.54 12.49 -1.80
C ILE A 22 -5.39 11.79 -0.72
N ALA A 23 -6.04 10.69 -1.08
CA ALA A 23 -6.70 9.85 -0.09
C ALA A 23 -5.75 8.80 0.46
N TYR A 24 -5.87 8.54 1.75
CA TYR A 24 -5.11 7.53 2.49
C TYR A 24 -5.99 6.87 3.56
N ILE A 25 -5.49 5.79 4.11
CA ILE A 25 -6.07 5.07 5.25
C ILE A 25 -5.02 4.98 6.37
N GLU A 26 -5.40 4.47 7.53
CA GLU A 26 -4.47 4.20 8.64
C GLU A 26 -3.79 2.83 8.45
N GLU A 27 -2.61 2.83 7.82
CA GLU A 27 -1.81 1.62 7.54
C GLU A 27 -0.31 1.88 7.67
N PRO A 28 0.22 2.06 8.90
CA PRO A 28 1.65 2.19 9.11
C PRO A 28 2.40 0.91 8.67
N PRO A 29 3.62 1.01 8.09
CA PRO A 29 4.46 2.20 7.97
C PRO A 29 4.30 2.95 6.63
N PHE A 30 3.27 2.65 5.84
CA PHE A 30 3.10 3.22 4.51
C PHE A 30 2.46 4.61 4.54
N TYR A 31 1.36 4.75 5.27
CA TYR A 31 0.60 6.00 5.43
C TYR A 31 -0.24 5.95 6.70
N TRP A 32 -0.14 6.98 7.53
CA TRP A 32 -0.94 7.13 8.75
C TRP A 32 -0.85 8.56 9.30
N THR A 33 -1.75 8.89 10.23
CA THR A 33 -1.71 10.13 11.01
C THR A 33 -0.92 9.91 12.29
N ASN A 34 0.18 10.62 12.47
CA ASN A 34 1.01 10.49 13.67
C ASN A 34 0.43 11.25 14.87
N GLU A 35 1.08 11.12 16.04
CA GLU A 35 0.67 11.78 17.30
C GLU A 35 0.61 13.31 17.21
N ASN A 36 1.31 13.92 16.28
CA ASN A 36 1.28 15.36 16.01
C ASN A 36 0.20 15.75 14.99
N HIS A 37 -0.72 14.86 14.66
CA HIS A 37 -1.77 15.05 13.65
C HIS A 37 -1.23 15.34 12.25
N LEU A 38 -0.02 14.87 11.93
CA LEU A 38 0.57 14.98 10.61
C LEU A 38 0.45 13.65 9.88
N VAL A 39 0.05 13.70 8.62
CA VAL A 39 0.04 12.54 7.74
C VAL A 39 1.49 12.22 7.35
N THR A 40 1.91 10.98 7.54
CA THR A 40 3.28 10.52 7.36
C THR A 40 3.32 9.08 6.85
N GLY A 41 4.51 8.61 6.50
CA GLY A 41 4.75 7.23 6.06
C GLY A 41 5.57 7.15 4.80
N ALA A 42 5.99 5.94 4.45
CA ALA A 42 6.82 5.67 3.29
C ALA A 42 6.23 6.23 2.00
N ASP A 43 4.96 5.92 1.75
CA ASP A 43 4.28 6.30 0.52
C ASP A 43 3.85 7.78 0.51
N ILE A 44 3.71 8.39 1.69
CA ILE A 44 3.51 9.84 1.82
C ILE A 44 4.79 10.57 1.46
N GLU A 45 5.96 10.15 1.98
CA GLU A 45 7.25 10.74 1.60
C GLU A 45 7.54 10.57 0.11
N LEU A 46 7.19 9.41 -0.47
CA LEU A 46 7.31 9.16 -1.90
C LEU A 46 6.41 10.11 -2.72
N ALA A 47 5.13 10.21 -2.34
CA ALA A 47 4.17 11.08 -3.00
C ALA A 47 4.64 12.55 -2.96
N GLU A 48 5.07 13.03 -1.79
CA GLU A 48 5.56 14.40 -1.64
C GLU A 48 6.79 14.67 -2.50
N ALA A 49 7.79 13.77 -2.50
CA ALA A 49 8.99 13.93 -3.32
C ALA A 49 8.64 14.03 -4.81
N VAL A 50 7.77 13.15 -5.31
CA VAL A 50 7.35 13.13 -6.71
C VAL A 50 6.51 14.35 -7.07
N LEU A 51 5.52 14.68 -6.25
CA LEU A 51 4.59 15.78 -6.54
C LEU A 51 5.27 17.14 -6.45
N ARG A 52 6.16 17.35 -5.48
CA ARG A 52 6.96 18.59 -5.39
C ARG A 52 7.87 18.76 -6.63
N ALA A 53 8.50 17.69 -7.09
CA ALA A 53 9.36 17.71 -8.26
C ALA A 53 8.61 18.12 -9.55
N ILE A 54 7.34 17.75 -9.68
CA ILE A 54 6.49 18.16 -10.81
C ILE A 54 5.76 19.49 -10.59
N GLY A 55 6.07 20.22 -9.50
CA GLY A 55 5.62 21.60 -9.27
C GLY A 55 4.33 21.74 -8.44
N VAL A 56 3.83 20.68 -7.82
CA VAL A 56 2.67 20.76 -6.90
C VAL A 56 3.08 21.51 -5.64
N GLN A 57 2.40 22.62 -5.35
CA GLN A 57 2.73 23.48 -4.20
C GLN A 57 1.94 23.15 -2.93
N SER A 58 0.72 22.67 -3.08
CA SER A 58 -0.16 22.35 -1.95
C SER A 58 -0.75 20.96 -2.10
N ILE A 59 -0.58 20.15 -1.06
CA ILE A 59 -1.14 18.80 -0.96
C ILE A 59 -2.11 18.78 0.22
N GLU A 60 -3.29 18.23 0.01
CA GLU A 60 -4.28 17.99 1.04
C GLU A 60 -4.49 16.47 1.18
N TYR A 61 -4.42 15.97 2.39
CA TYR A 61 -4.62 14.55 2.68
C TYR A 61 -6.03 14.31 3.19
N GLN A 62 -6.69 13.27 2.67
CA GLN A 62 -8.04 12.88 3.07
C GLN A 62 -8.04 11.46 3.61
N LEU A 63 -8.29 11.33 4.91
CA LEU A 63 -8.48 10.03 5.54
C LEU A 63 -9.81 9.42 5.09
N THR A 64 -9.76 8.15 4.70
CA THR A 64 -10.94 7.39 4.28
C THR A 64 -10.82 5.92 4.71
N THR A 65 -11.73 5.05 4.25
CA THR A 65 -11.63 3.60 4.38
C THR A 65 -11.06 2.99 3.11
N PHE A 66 -10.55 1.75 3.21
CA PHE A 66 -10.00 1.06 2.03
C PHE A 66 -11.04 0.93 0.90
N GLU A 67 -12.27 0.56 1.25
CA GLU A 67 -13.37 0.39 0.29
C GLU A 67 -13.73 1.68 -0.45
N GLU A 68 -13.49 2.85 0.16
CA GLU A 68 -13.82 4.16 -0.43
C GLU A 68 -12.71 4.73 -1.34
N LEU A 69 -11.48 4.17 -1.30
CA LEU A 69 -10.36 4.69 -2.09
C LEU A 69 -10.68 4.74 -3.58
N LEU A 70 -11.10 3.62 -4.18
CA LEU A 70 -11.36 3.56 -5.62
C LEU A 70 -12.63 4.31 -6.02
N PRO A 71 -13.78 4.12 -5.36
CA PRO A 71 -14.97 4.92 -5.67
C PRO A 71 -14.74 6.43 -5.52
N GLY A 72 -13.96 6.84 -4.53
CA GLY A 72 -13.68 8.24 -4.28
C GLY A 72 -12.86 8.92 -5.37
N VAL A 73 -11.78 8.28 -5.85
CA VAL A 73 -10.99 8.84 -6.95
C VAL A 73 -11.75 8.82 -8.28
N GLN A 74 -12.60 7.81 -8.50
CA GLN A 74 -13.46 7.75 -9.67
C GLN A 74 -14.51 8.88 -9.69
N ALA A 75 -15.07 9.19 -8.52
CA ALA A 75 -16.05 10.27 -8.36
C ALA A 75 -15.41 11.67 -8.29
N GLY A 76 -14.07 11.77 -8.30
CA GLY A 76 -13.35 13.05 -8.19
C GLY A 76 -13.43 13.68 -6.81
N ARG A 77 -13.70 12.90 -5.75
CA ARG A 77 -13.65 13.39 -4.37
C ARG A 77 -12.23 13.80 -4.00
N TRP A 78 -11.23 13.11 -4.56
CA TRP A 78 -9.82 13.42 -4.51
C TRP A 78 -9.14 13.10 -5.85
N ASP A 79 -7.90 13.49 -6.00
CA ASP A 79 -7.20 13.47 -7.28
C ASP A 79 -6.35 12.21 -7.47
N MET A 80 -5.88 11.61 -6.38
CA MET A 80 -5.16 10.34 -6.38
C MET A 80 -5.30 9.62 -5.04
N ASN A 81 -5.08 8.31 -5.06
CA ASN A 81 -4.93 7.49 -3.85
C ASN A 81 -3.44 7.21 -3.59
N VAL A 82 -3.10 6.98 -2.32
CA VAL A 82 -1.85 6.32 -1.93
C VAL A 82 -1.69 4.97 -2.66
N PRO A 83 -0.46 4.43 -2.79
CA PRO A 83 -0.25 3.14 -3.43
C PRO A 83 -1.05 2.02 -2.77
N ILE A 84 -1.67 1.22 -3.62
CA ILE A 84 -2.36 -0.01 -3.25
C ILE A 84 -1.97 -1.11 -4.24
N PHE A 85 -2.15 -2.38 -3.87
CA PHE A 85 -1.90 -3.49 -4.79
C PHE A 85 -2.68 -3.35 -6.09
N VAL A 86 -1.97 -3.52 -7.20
CA VAL A 86 -2.55 -3.55 -8.54
C VAL A 86 -3.18 -4.92 -8.79
N THR A 87 -4.46 -4.93 -9.11
CA THR A 87 -5.17 -6.15 -9.55
C THR A 87 -5.88 -5.87 -10.87
N PRO A 88 -6.12 -6.92 -11.71
CA PRO A 88 -6.89 -6.75 -12.94
C PRO A 88 -8.26 -6.13 -12.72
N GLU A 89 -8.96 -6.52 -11.66
CA GLU A 89 -10.27 -5.99 -11.29
C GLU A 89 -10.22 -4.49 -10.98
N ARG A 90 -9.26 -4.08 -10.14
CA ARG A 90 -9.07 -2.65 -9.80
C ARG A 90 -8.69 -1.82 -11.03
N ALA A 91 -7.83 -2.37 -11.91
CA ALA A 91 -7.41 -1.71 -13.15
C ALA A 91 -8.55 -1.50 -14.17
N MET A 92 -9.64 -2.27 -14.07
CA MET A 92 -10.84 -1.99 -14.86
C MET A 92 -11.51 -0.68 -14.48
N ASN A 93 -11.33 -0.21 -13.27
CA ASN A 93 -12.05 0.93 -12.70
C ASN A 93 -11.20 2.20 -12.60
N VAL A 94 -9.91 2.09 -12.33
CA VAL A 94 -8.98 3.21 -12.14
C VAL A 94 -7.75 3.06 -13.04
N ALA A 95 -7.00 4.14 -13.21
CA ALA A 95 -5.68 4.10 -13.82
C ALA A 95 -4.60 4.02 -12.73
N PHE A 96 -3.63 3.13 -12.91
CA PHE A 96 -2.49 3.01 -12.01
C PHE A 96 -1.23 3.67 -12.55
N SER A 97 -0.40 4.22 -11.66
CA SER A 97 0.95 4.63 -12.00
C SER A 97 1.84 3.42 -12.34
N VAL A 98 3.08 3.68 -12.74
CA VAL A 98 4.12 2.65 -12.67
C VAL A 98 4.22 2.12 -11.24
N PRO A 99 4.54 0.81 -11.06
CA PRO A 99 4.69 0.24 -9.73
C PRO A 99 5.77 0.94 -8.92
N VAL A 100 5.52 1.11 -7.62
CA VAL A 100 6.44 1.81 -6.71
C VAL A 100 7.16 0.86 -5.75
N TRP A 101 6.57 -0.29 -5.47
CA TRP A 101 7.14 -1.37 -4.65
C TRP A 101 6.50 -2.72 -5.01
N SER A 102 7.15 -3.79 -4.59
CA SER A 102 6.61 -5.16 -4.61
C SER A 102 6.69 -5.73 -3.21
N LEU A 103 5.56 -6.13 -2.64
CA LEU A 103 5.46 -6.58 -1.26
C LEU A 103 4.88 -7.99 -1.18
N GLY A 104 5.45 -8.81 -0.30
CA GLY A 104 4.87 -10.07 0.12
C GLY A 104 3.87 -9.87 1.26
N ASP A 105 3.01 -10.86 1.45
CA ASP A 105 2.03 -10.92 2.53
C ASP A 105 2.48 -11.82 3.67
N GLY A 106 1.77 -11.76 4.77
CA GLY A 106 1.96 -12.61 5.92
C GLY A 106 0.91 -12.39 6.99
N PHE A 107 1.13 -13.02 8.12
CA PHE A 107 0.33 -12.79 9.31
C PHE A 107 1.11 -12.03 10.37
N LEU A 108 0.41 -11.21 11.13
CA LEU A 108 0.79 -10.76 12.45
C LEU A 108 0.10 -11.67 13.45
N VAL A 109 0.85 -12.26 14.39
CA VAL A 109 0.37 -13.22 15.37
C VAL A 109 0.93 -12.89 16.76
N HIS A 110 0.44 -13.54 17.80
CA HIS A 110 1.09 -13.49 19.11
C HIS A 110 2.48 -14.13 19.04
N GLN A 111 3.40 -13.62 19.86
CA GLN A 111 4.78 -14.13 19.98
C GLN A 111 4.78 -15.65 20.17
N GLY A 112 5.61 -16.34 19.37
CA GLY A 112 5.69 -17.80 19.34
C GLY A 112 4.58 -18.49 18.54
N ASN A 113 3.68 -17.75 17.91
CA ASN A 113 2.60 -18.26 17.04
C ASN A 113 1.86 -19.48 17.65
N PRO A 114 1.12 -19.32 18.76
CA PRO A 114 0.60 -20.43 19.56
C PRO A 114 -0.29 -21.40 18.78
N LYS A 115 -0.96 -20.92 17.72
CA LYS A 115 -1.83 -21.75 16.88
C LYS A 115 -1.15 -22.24 15.59
N ALA A 116 0.15 -21.97 15.43
CA ALA A 116 0.95 -22.33 14.24
C ALA A 116 0.33 -21.86 12.91
N LEU A 117 -0.18 -20.63 12.88
CA LEU A 117 -0.83 -20.03 11.71
C LEU A 117 0.23 -19.49 10.76
N THR A 118 0.51 -20.20 9.67
CA THR A 118 1.57 -19.87 8.69
C THR A 118 1.04 -19.65 7.27
N SER A 119 -0.27 -19.90 7.07
CA SER A 119 -0.98 -19.70 5.80
C SER A 119 -2.49 -19.65 6.05
N TYR A 120 -3.27 -19.26 5.04
CA TYR A 120 -4.72 -19.29 5.13
C TYR A 120 -5.26 -20.72 5.30
N GLU A 121 -4.64 -21.72 4.69
CA GLU A 121 -4.98 -23.13 4.86
C GLU A 121 -4.77 -23.58 6.32
N ALA A 122 -3.73 -23.09 6.99
CA ALA A 122 -3.51 -23.36 8.41
C ALA A 122 -4.66 -22.79 9.27
N VAL A 123 -5.20 -21.61 8.90
CA VAL A 123 -6.40 -21.04 9.55
C VAL A 123 -7.62 -21.93 9.32
N VAL A 124 -7.85 -22.38 8.08
CA VAL A 124 -8.98 -23.28 7.74
C VAL A 124 -8.92 -24.56 8.55
N MET A 125 -7.74 -25.19 8.65
CA MET A 125 -7.54 -26.44 9.42
C MET A 125 -7.68 -26.24 10.92
N ARG A 126 -7.49 -25.02 11.38
CA ARG A 126 -7.60 -24.66 12.81
C ARG A 126 -8.96 -24.00 13.07
N GLY A 127 -10.03 -24.79 13.14
CA GLY A 127 -11.40 -24.29 13.23
C GLY A 127 -11.72 -23.35 14.41
N ASP A 128 -10.85 -23.33 15.43
CA ASP A 128 -10.92 -22.39 16.56
C ASP A 128 -10.08 -21.11 16.35
N ALA A 129 -9.37 -20.98 15.23
CA ALA A 129 -8.60 -19.78 14.92
C ALA A 129 -9.50 -18.68 14.35
N ARG A 130 -9.22 -17.44 14.78
CA ARG A 130 -9.90 -16.22 14.33
C ARG A 130 -8.89 -15.31 13.64
N ILE A 131 -9.21 -14.89 12.43
CA ILE A 131 -8.36 -14.03 11.60
C ILE A 131 -8.99 -12.67 11.40
N GLY A 132 -8.21 -11.60 11.63
CA GLY A 132 -8.59 -10.23 11.30
C GLY A 132 -8.32 -9.91 9.86
N LEU A 133 -9.28 -9.30 9.19
CA LEU A 133 -9.22 -8.88 7.80
C LEU A 133 -9.85 -7.50 7.61
N ILE A 134 -9.40 -6.78 6.58
CA ILE A 134 -9.95 -5.49 6.17
C ILE A 134 -10.66 -5.68 4.82
N PRO A 135 -11.95 -5.32 4.70
CA PRO A 135 -12.70 -5.45 3.46
C PRO A 135 -12.06 -4.67 2.31
N GLY A 136 -12.12 -5.25 1.11
CA GLY A 136 -11.54 -4.66 -0.11
C GLY A 136 -10.04 -4.85 -0.27
N GLN A 137 -9.31 -5.26 0.76
CA GLN A 137 -7.90 -5.64 0.64
C GLN A 137 -7.74 -7.03 0.01
N VAL A 138 -6.62 -7.25 -0.69
CA VAL A 138 -6.33 -8.53 -1.37
C VAL A 138 -6.26 -9.71 -0.39
N GLN A 139 -5.88 -9.46 0.85
CA GLN A 139 -5.82 -10.46 1.92
C GLN A 139 -7.21 -11.00 2.28
N PHE A 140 -8.25 -10.16 2.17
CA PHE A 140 -9.64 -10.58 2.38
C PHE A 140 -10.04 -11.61 1.32
N ASP A 141 -9.78 -11.29 0.04
CA ASP A 141 -10.11 -12.16 -1.09
C ASP A 141 -9.29 -13.46 -1.05
N ALA A 142 -8.01 -13.36 -0.67
CA ALA A 142 -7.14 -14.52 -0.50
C ALA A 142 -7.65 -15.47 0.59
N ALA A 143 -8.07 -14.95 1.75
CA ALA A 143 -8.64 -15.75 2.83
C ALA A 143 -9.91 -16.47 2.39
N LYS A 144 -10.83 -15.75 1.74
CA LYS A 144 -12.07 -16.33 1.19
C LYS A 144 -11.79 -17.41 0.15
N SER A 145 -10.85 -17.15 -0.77
CA SER A 145 -10.47 -18.12 -1.81
C SER A 145 -9.81 -19.38 -1.25
N ALA A 146 -9.09 -19.27 -0.13
CA ALA A 146 -8.51 -20.42 0.58
C ALA A 146 -9.55 -21.22 1.38
N GLY A 147 -10.77 -20.71 1.51
CA GLY A 147 -11.86 -21.40 2.23
C GLY A 147 -11.98 -21.05 3.71
N VAL A 148 -11.38 -19.93 4.15
CA VAL A 148 -11.58 -19.46 5.55
C VAL A 148 -13.06 -19.17 5.78
N GLY A 149 -13.63 -19.82 6.80
CA GLY A 149 -15.05 -19.72 7.13
C GLY A 149 -15.43 -18.35 7.72
N ASP A 150 -16.67 -17.92 7.47
CA ASP A 150 -17.15 -16.63 8.01
C ASP A 150 -17.10 -16.56 9.53
N ASN A 151 -17.26 -17.68 10.21
CA ASN A 151 -17.14 -17.80 11.67
C ASN A 151 -15.70 -17.61 12.19
N GLN A 152 -14.71 -17.71 11.33
CA GLN A 152 -13.29 -17.46 11.65
C GLN A 152 -12.85 -16.03 11.33
N ILE A 153 -13.62 -15.30 10.51
CA ILE A 153 -13.27 -13.94 10.06
C ILE A 153 -13.80 -12.89 11.01
N VAL A 154 -12.94 -11.96 11.39
CA VAL A 154 -13.28 -10.74 12.14
C VAL A 154 -12.88 -9.54 11.29
N ILE A 155 -13.83 -8.64 11.06
CA ILE A 155 -13.67 -7.47 10.20
C ILE A 155 -13.18 -6.27 11.00
N PHE A 156 -12.19 -5.55 10.44
CA PHE A 156 -11.66 -4.30 10.96
C PHE A 156 -11.67 -3.22 9.88
N ASN A 157 -11.72 -1.95 10.30
CA ASN A 157 -11.67 -0.82 9.38
C ASN A 157 -10.24 -0.43 9.01
N ASN A 158 -9.26 -0.73 9.88
CA ASN A 158 -7.87 -0.35 9.70
C ASN A 158 -6.92 -1.28 10.47
N GLN A 159 -5.63 -1.18 10.17
CA GLN A 159 -4.59 -1.99 10.80
C GLN A 159 -4.42 -1.73 12.31
N PRO A 160 -4.43 -0.50 12.82
CA PRO A 160 -4.33 -0.26 14.27
C PRO A 160 -5.44 -0.95 15.09
N GLU A 161 -6.67 -0.95 14.60
CA GLU A 161 -7.78 -1.65 15.26
C GLU A 161 -7.54 -3.17 15.30
N ALA A 162 -7.07 -3.75 14.19
CA ALA A 162 -6.76 -5.18 14.11
C ALA A 162 -5.59 -5.57 15.03
N ALA A 163 -4.53 -4.76 15.08
CA ALA A 163 -3.40 -4.96 15.96
C ALA A 163 -3.83 -4.90 17.45
N ALA A 164 -4.66 -3.93 17.82
CA ALA A 164 -5.21 -3.82 19.17
C ALA A 164 -6.09 -5.04 19.54
N ALA A 165 -6.89 -5.54 18.61
CA ALA A 165 -7.71 -6.73 18.79
C ALA A 165 -6.86 -8.00 18.96
N LEU A 166 -5.74 -8.09 18.22
CA LEU A 166 -4.78 -9.18 18.35
C LEU A 166 -4.13 -9.15 19.74
N LEU A 167 -3.60 -8.00 20.17
CA LEU A 167 -3.03 -7.82 21.52
C LEU A 167 -4.03 -8.17 22.63
N ALA A 168 -5.30 -7.86 22.43
CA ALA A 168 -6.38 -8.19 23.37
C ALA A 168 -6.84 -9.66 23.31
N GLY A 169 -6.24 -10.50 22.45
CA GLY A 169 -6.61 -11.91 22.27
C GLY A 169 -8.00 -12.13 21.63
N LYS A 170 -8.55 -11.12 20.96
CA LYS A 170 -9.84 -11.22 20.26
C LYS A 170 -9.72 -11.93 18.91
N ILE A 171 -8.53 -11.93 18.33
CA ILE A 171 -8.15 -12.66 17.12
C ILE A 171 -6.80 -13.35 17.36
N ASP A 172 -6.48 -14.32 16.52
CA ASP A 172 -5.24 -15.11 16.61
C ASP A 172 -4.21 -14.70 15.55
N ALA A 173 -4.69 -14.13 14.44
CA ALA A 173 -3.86 -13.61 13.37
C ALA A 173 -4.52 -12.37 12.73
N PHE A 174 -3.68 -11.49 12.17
CA PHE A 174 -4.11 -10.41 11.27
C PHE A 174 -3.35 -10.55 9.96
N ALA A 175 -4.06 -10.56 8.84
CA ALA A 175 -3.45 -10.67 7.52
C ALA A 175 -3.14 -9.28 6.94
N ALA A 176 -1.88 -9.04 6.62
CA ALA A 176 -1.39 -7.81 6.01
C ALA A 176 -0.07 -8.06 5.26
N THR A 177 0.54 -6.98 4.74
CA THR A 177 1.86 -7.09 4.11
C THR A 177 2.93 -7.51 5.11
N ALA A 178 3.94 -8.25 4.66
CA ALA A 178 5.06 -8.67 5.50
C ALA A 178 5.78 -7.46 6.12
N VAL A 179 5.98 -6.37 5.35
CA VAL A 179 6.61 -5.13 5.83
C VAL A 179 5.77 -4.48 6.94
N GLY A 180 4.45 -4.36 6.72
CA GLY A 180 3.54 -3.79 7.73
C GLY A 180 3.51 -4.61 9.02
N ASN A 181 3.46 -5.94 8.90
CA ASN A 181 3.50 -6.85 10.04
C ASN A 181 4.82 -6.75 10.82
N HIS A 182 5.95 -6.66 10.12
CA HIS A 182 7.26 -6.46 10.76
C HIS A 182 7.34 -5.14 11.52
N ALA A 183 6.85 -4.05 10.94
CA ALA A 183 6.83 -2.75 11.62
C ALA A 183 5.96 -2.79 12.88
N THR A 184 4.79 -3.41 12.81
CA THR A 184 3.89 -3.55 13.97
C THR A 184 4.48 -4.44 15.06
N ALA A 185 5.10 -5.58 14.69
CA ALA A 185 5.78 -6.47 15.63
C ALA A 185 6.98 -5.80 16.30
N ALA A 186 7.75 -5.00 15.56
CA ALA A 186 8.89 -4.27 16.12
C ALA A 186 8.49 -3.27 17.23
N ALA A 187 7.29 -2.71 17.12
CA ALA A 187 6.72 -1.80 18.13
C ALA A 187 6.01 -2.54 19.29
N ASN A 188 5.73 -3.83 19.15
CA ASN A 188 4.96 -4.63 20.10
C ASN A 188 5.63 -5.99 20.35
N PRO A 189 6.46 -6.14 21.39
CA PRO A 189 7.21 -7.37 21.68
C PRO A 189 6.33 -8.62 21.91
N GLU A 190 5.05 -8.44 22.18
CA GLU A 190 4.06 -9.53 22.34
C GLU A 190 3.57 -10.11 21.00
N LEU A 191 3.96 -9.46 19.89
CA LEU A 191 3.56 -9.84 18.53
C LEU A 191 4.76 -10.31 17.71
N GLU A 192 4.47 -11.13 16.71
CA GLU A 192 5.43 -11.71 15.77
C GLU A 192 4.88 -11.61 14.34
N ALA A 193 5.74 -11.24 13.40
CA ALA A 193 5.42 -11.27 11.98
C ALA A 193 5.79 -12.64 11.38
N VAL A 194 4.85 -13.27 10.70
CA VAL A 194 4.99 -14.55 10.01
C VAL A 194 4.81 -14.32 8.52
N PRO A 195 5.87 -14.01 7.74
CA PRO A 195 5.76 -13.81 6.31
C PRO A 195 5.42 -15.12 5.61
N PHE A 196 4.58 -15.05 4.57
CA PHE A 196 4.28 -16.22 3.75
C PHE A 196 5.49 -16.62 2.91
N LYS A 197 5.69 -17.91 2.76
CA LYS A 197 6.70 -18.45 1.84
C LYS A 197 6.17 -18.29 0.41
N ASN A 198 6.76 -17.37 -0.34
CA ASN A 198 6.48 -17.28 -1.77
C ASN A 198 6.96 -18.56 -2.47
N SER A 199 6.16 -19.10 -3.39
CA SER A 199 6.66 -20.08 -4.35
C SER A 199 7.76 -19.40 -5.18
N LYS A 200 8.85 -20.11 -5.49
CA LYS A 200 10.01 -19.55 -6.20
C LYS A 200 9.66 -18.93 -7.56
N ASP A 201 8.50 -19.29 -8.13
CA ASP A 201 8.04 -18.88 -9.45
C ASP A 201 6.92 -17.81 -9.41
N ALA A 202 6.38 -17.48 -8.24
CA ALA A 202 5.34 -16.46 -8.13
C ALA A 202 5.95 -15.06 -8.04
N LYS A 203 5.61 -14.19 -9.00
CA LYS A 203 5.92 -12.76 -8.90
C LYS A 203 5.15 -12.18 -7.72
N SER A 204 5.87 -11.52 -6.82
CA SER A 204 5.22 -10.79 -5.73
C SER A 204 4.32 -9.68 -6.29
N PRO A 205 3.15 -9.45 -5.70
CA PRO A 205 2.26 -8.39 -6.14
C PRO A 205 2.92 -7.02 -6.01
N VAL A 206 2.52 -6.11 -6.88
CA VAL A 206 3.07 -4.75 -6.96
C VAL A 206 2.04 -3.72 -6.52
N GLY A 207 2.51 -2.63 -5.94
CA GLY A 207 1.67 -1.50 -5.57
C GLY A 207 1.95 -0.27 -6.42
N ALA A 208 0.90 0.54 -6.62
CA ALA A 208 0.96 1.76 -7.40
C ALA A 208 -0.06 2.79 -6.90
N PHE A 209 0.21 4.07 -7.14
CA PHE A 209 -0.79 5.14 -6.99
C PHE A 209 -1.93 4.92 -7.98
N SER A 210 -3.15 5.29 -7.59
CA SER A 210 -4.30 5.18 -8.48
C SER A 210 -5.00 6.52 -8.69
N PHE A 211 -5.56 6.68 -9.89
CA PHE A 211 -6.12 7.92 -10.42
C PHE A 211 -7.46 7.66 -11.10
N ASN A 212 -8.27 8.70 -11.22
CA ASN A 212 -9.38 8.65 -12.17
C ASN A 212 -8.84 8.41 -13.58
N LYS A 213 -9.48 7.52 -14.33
CA LYS A 213 -9.05 7.16 -15.71
C LYS A 213 -8.95 8.36 -16.66
N ASN A 214 -9.73 9.41 -16.40
CA ASN A 214 -9.73 10.61 -17.24
C ASN A 214 -8.63 11.62 -16.85
N ASN A 215 -7.93 11.41 -15.74
CA ASN A 215 -6.87 12.31 -15.28
C ASN A 215 -5.49 11.94 -15.87
N HIS A 216 -5.44 11.90 -17.21
CA HIS A 216 -4.24 11.49 -17.94
C HIS A 216 -3.03 12.41 -17.70
N ALA A 217 -3.25 13.72 -17.58
CA ALA A 217 -2.16 14.68 -17.42
C ALA A 217 -1.41 14.47 -16.09
N LEU A 218 -2.14 14.34 -14.99
CA LEU A 218 -1.52 14.08 -13.68
C LEU A 218 -0.81 12.73 -13.66
N LEU A 219 -1.46 11.67 -14.17
CA LEU A 219 -0.87 10.34 -14.25
C LEU A 219 0.44 10.32 -15.05
N GLN A 220 0.47 10.98 -16.22
CA GLN A 220 1.67 11.05 -17.03
C GLN A 220 2.81 11.80 -16.34
N ALA A 221 2.51 12.93 -15.70
CA ALA A 221 3.51 13.72 -14.97
C ALA A 221 4.08 12.93 -13.78
N VAL A 222 3.21 12.27 -13.00
CA VAL A 222 3.62 11.40 -11.88
C VAL A 222 4.47 10.23 -12.39
N ASN A 223 4.07 9.56 -13.48
CA ASN A 223 4.82 8.46 -14.04
C ASN A 223 6.21 8.87 -14.56
N ALA A 224 6.31 10.02 -15.21
CA ALA A 224 7.59 10.53 -15.68
C ALA A 224 8.55 10.74 -14.50
N GLN A 225 8.09 11.40 -13.44
CA GLN A 225 8.91 11.66 -12.25
C GLN A 225 9.21 10.37 -11.46
N LEU A 226 8.28 9.44 -11.35
CA LEU A 226 8.53 8.14 -10.70
C LEU A 226 9.64 7.36 -11.40
N ARG A 227 9.66 7.34 -12.76
CA ARG A 227 10.71 6.64 -13.52
C ARG A 227 12.10 7.21 -13.26
N GLU A 228 12.21 8.50 -12.96
CA GLU A 228 13.48 9.15 -12.63
C GLU A 228 13.86 8.90 -11.15
N TYR A 229 12.88 8.99 -10.25
CA TYR A 229 13.12 9.02 -8.82
C TYR A 229 13.28 7.63 -8.18
N LEU A 230 12.47 6.64 -8.64
CA LEU A 230 12.51 5.27 -8.06
C LEU A 230 13.90 4.65 -8.20
N GLY A 231 14.41 4.11 -7.11
CA GLY A 231 15.73 3.49 -7.02
C GLY A 231 16.89 4.47 -6.86
N SER A 232 16.64 5.79 -6.82
CA SER A 232 17.66 6.79 -6.49
C SER A 232 18.15 6.61 -5.05
N ALA A 233 19.33 7.17 -4.72
CA ALA A 233 19.87 7.12 -3.37
C ALA A 233 18.94 7.78 -2.34
N ASP A 234 18.31 8.91 -2.68
CA ASP A 234 17.34 9.58 -1.82
C ASP A 234 16.11 8.72 -1.58
N HIS A 235 15.52 8.14 -2.65
CA HIS A 235 14.39 7.22 -2.53
C HIS A 235 14.71 6.05 -1.59
N ARG A 236 15.81 5.35 -1.82
CA ARG A 236 16.22 4.20 -0.98
C ARG A 236 16.44 4.60 0.48
N THR A 237 17.07 5.75 0.72
CA THR A 237 17.30 6.25 2.08
C THR A 237 15.99 6.54 2.81
N ARG A 238 15.01 7.12 2.13
CA ARG A 238 13.69 7.39 2.70
C ARG A 238 12.94 6.11 3.01
N MET A 239 12.87 5.20 2.06
CA MET A 239 12.12 3.94 2.19
C MET A 239 12.70 3.03 3.27
N ALA A 240 14.04 3.00 3.43
CA ALA A 240 14.71 2.20 4.45
C ALA A 240 14.27 2.53 5.88
N LYS A 241 13.91 3.78 6.16
CA LYS A 241 13.37 4.20 7.48
C LYS A 241 12.10 3.43 7.87
N TYR A 242 11.37 2.96 6.87
CA TYR A 242 10.08 2.30 7.01
C TYR A 242 10.15 0.78 6.80
N GLY A 243 11.37 0.23 6.66
CA GLY A 243 11.58 -1.19 6.42
C GLY A 243 11.34 -1.64 4.98
N ILE A 244 11.16 -0.70 4.04
CA ILE A 244 11.11 -0.97 2.60
C ILE A 244 12.55 -0.94 2.09
N THR A 245 13.05 -2.11 1.69
CA THR A 245 14.44 -2.32 1.37
C THR A 245 14.67 -2.43 -0.14
N GLN A 246 15.92 -2.73 -0.50
CA GLN A 246 16.30 -2.97 -1.87
C GLN A 246 15.47 -4.08 -2.52
N THR A 247 15.09 -5.11 -1.78
CA THR A 247 14.29 -6.23 -2.31
C THR A 247 12.95 -5.78 -2.86
N GLU A 248 12.22 -4.95 -2.12
CA GLU A 248 10.91 -4.44 -2.50
C GLU A 248 11.00 -3.43 -3.65
N ILE A 249 12.08 -2.64 -3.69
CA ILE A 249 12.30 -1.59 -4.70
C ILE A 249 12.81 -2.18 -6.01
N ASP A 250 13.86 -3.02 -5.98
CA ASP A 250 14.50 -3.53 -7.19
C ASP A 250 13.56 -4.44 -8.00
N SER A 251 12.65 -5.12 -7.34
CA SER A 251 11.63 -5.95 -7.98
C SER A 251 10.76 -5.18 -8.99
N VAL A 252 10.57 -3.87 -8.80
CA VAL A 252 9.80 -3.02 -9.72
C VAL A 252 10.67 -2.24 -10.71
N LEU A 253 11.98 -2.21 -10.51
CA LEU A 253 12.93 -1.55 -11.41
C LEU A 253 13.42 -2.44 -12.56
N THR A 254 13.36 -3.76 -12.41
CA THR A 254 13.83 -4.74 -13.40
C THR A 254 13.06 -4.74 -14.73
N GLY A 255 11.99 -3.95 -14.84
CA GLY A 255 11.30 -3.67 -16.11
C GLY A 255 11.90 -2.51 -16.92
N LYS A 256 12.95 -1.85 -16.43
CA LYS A 256 13.74 -0.91 -17.22
C LYS A 256 14.78 -1.71 -17.99
N GLU A 257 14.59 -1.87 -19.30
CA GLU A 257 15.68 -2.35 -20.15
C GLU A 257 16.92 -1.50 -19.90
N PRO A 258 18.10 -2.11 -19.70
CA PRO A 258 19.34 -1.36 -19.62
C PRO A 258 19.53 -0.63 -20.96
N LYS A 259 19.67 0.70 -20.89
CA LYS A 259 20.10 1.50 -22.03
C LYS A 259 21.56 1.21 -22.33
#